data_42a0f9d2c72e207cc582817a4eb09360
#
_entry.id   42a0f9d2c72e207cc582817a4eb09360
#
_cell.length_a   1.000
_cell.length_b   1.000
_cell.length_c   1.000
_cell.angle_alpha   90.00
_cell.angle_beta   90.00
_cell.angle_gamma   90.00
#
_symmetry.space_group_name_H-M   'P 1'
#
loop_
_entity.id
_entity.type
_entity.pdbx_description
1 polymer ?
#
loop_
_entity_poly.entity_id
_entity_poly.type
_entity_poly.pdbx_seq_one_letter_code
_entity_poly.pdbx_strand_id
1 'polypeptide(L)'
;MATGFNAGFNTKNTRNRLISLAVPTFGQLIAEPAFVLIDTAIVGHISVSALAGLSAGSTIILTAVGLCNFLAYSTTSHVSKLIGAGKTVEGLRSGIDGMWLALGIGIVLAFGLFTWAEPLCWAIGARGAALGQAVLYTKAVVLGAPGMLLVYAANGIFRGLQKVQVTLWAAIAGAILNTVLDFTLIYGAHMGILGSGIATGIAQWAMGAALAAAAAWHACRHHVSLLPSKGGLAKNTSDALPLFIRTLALRIAMVSTVAAAASMGTYVFASYQAVNSAWNFALNTLDAVAIAGQALVGAALGAKDIGQVRYLTRFIARCGAELGVIAGLVFAALGMWGPGLFSPDPQIQHLISISMLVVAVFFPFQGWMWALDGILIGAGDFAYLAAACSAAAAVYIAVLWAAGTALSLLHACSADIRIAILWLVFNIALMGLRGLANGLRAHSDRWIIKATAP
;
A
#
# COMPACT_ATOMS: atom_id res chain seq x y z
N MET A 1 11.97 -1.04 30.51
CA MET A 1 12.99 -0.03 30.17
C MET A 1 12.32 1.13 29.47
N ALA A 2 11.86 2.09 30.26
CA ALA A 2 11.31 3.36 29.75
C ALA A 2 12.47 4.39 29.71
N THR A 3 13.42 4.20 28.82
CA THR A 3 14.56 5.10 28.69
C THR A 3 14.56 5.68 27.28
N GLY A 4 14.26 6.98 27.19
CA GLY A 4 14.67 7.76 26.04
C GLY A 4 13.65 8.70 25.38
N PHE A 5 12.48 8.98 25.96
CA PHE A 5 11.53 9.95 25.37
C PHE A 5 11.85 11.42 25.71
N ASN A 6 12.74 11.69 26.66
CA ASN A 6 13.10 13.06 27.11
C ASN A 6 14.43 13.57 26.55
N ALA A 7 14.90 13.10 25.39
CA ALA A 7 16.01 13.75 24.71
C ALA A 7 15.44 14.94 23.94
N GLY A 8 15.83 16.15 24.34
CA GLY A 8 15.44 17.42 23.69
C GLY A 8 15.51 17.33 22.16
N PHE A 9 14.73 18.17 21.47
CA PHE A 9 14.52 18.20 20.01
C PHE A 9 15.84 18.20 19.21
N ASN A 10 16.49 17.03 19.13
CA ASN A 10 17.73 16.86 18.38
C ASN A 10 17.38 16.32 16.99
N THR A 11 17.48 17.19 15.99
CA THR A 11 17.20 16.88 14.57
C THR A 11 17.98 15.67 14.09
N LYS A 12 19.24 15.48 14.52
CA LYS A 12 20.07 14.34 14.14
C LYS A 12 19.48 13.00 14.68
N ASN A 13 19.05 12.99 15.93
CA ASN A 13 18.44 11.82 16.55
C ASN A 13 17.09 11.49 15.89
N THR A 14 16.26 12.50 15.61
CA THR A 14 14.98 12.33 14.93
C THR A 14 15.16 11.77 13.52
N ARG A 15 16.13 12.32 12.76
CA ARG A 15 16.47 11.84 11.43
C ARG A 15 16.93 10.38 11.46
N ASN A 16 17.82 10.03 12.37
CA ASN A 16 18.31 8.65 12.50
C ASN A 16 17.18 7.68 12.85
N ARG A 17 16.26 8.07 13.73
CA ARG A 17 15.06 7.26 14.05
C ARG A 17 14.13 7.13 12.86
N LEU A 18 13.88 8.20 12.10
CA LEU A 18 13.07 8.14 10.89
C LEU A 18 13.69 7.18 9.86
N ILE A 19 14.99 7.30 9.60
CA ILE A 19 15.72 6.45 8.65
C ILE A 19 15.72 4.99 9.11
N SER A 20 15.95 4.72 10.40
CA SER A 20 15.97 3.35 10.95
C SER A 20 14.62 2.64 10.86
N LEU A 21 13.53 3.38 10.72
CA LEU A 21 12.20 2.84 10.46
C LEU A 21 11.86 2.82 8.95
N ALA A 22 12.18 3.89 8.22
CA ALA A 22 11.82 4.02 6.82
C ALA A 22 12.58 3.03 5.91
N VAL A 23 13.91 2.86 6.12
CA VAL A 23 14.72 1.98 5.26
C VAL A 23 14.29 0.52 5.33
N PRO A 24 14.13 -0.11 6.51
CA PRO A 24 13.61 -1.48 6.58
C PRO A 24 12.16 -1.59 6.07
N THR A 25 11.32 -0.57 6.29
CA THR A 25 9.96 -0.54 5.76
C THR A 25 9.96 -0.49 4.22
N PHE A 26 10.83 0.31 3.62
CA PHE A 26 11.00 0.35 2.17
C PHE A 26 11.43 -1.01 1.61
N GLY A 27 12.42 -1.66 2.23
CA GLY A 27 12.83 -3.01 1.85
C GLY A 27 11.68 -4.02 1.92
N GLN A 28 10.85 -3.93 2.95
CA GLN A 28 9.66 -4.76 3.09
C GLN A 28 8.61 -4.48 1.99
N LEU A 29 8.37 -3.20 1.65
CA LEU A 29 7.40 -2.80 0.62
C LEU A 29 7.83 -3.22 -0.79
N ILE A 30 9.14 -3.28 -1.06
CA ILE A 30 9.66 -3.77 -2.36
C ILE A 30 9.57 -5.30 -2.47
N ALA A 31 9.55 -6.01 -1.36
CA ALA A 31 9.50 -7.47 -1.39
C ALA A 31 8.28 -7.99 -2.16
N GLU A 32 7.09 -7.40 -1.98
CA GLU A 32 5.86 -7.81 -2.67
C GLU A 32 5.95 -7.66 -4.21
N PRO A 33 6.34 -6.50 -4.78
CA PRO A 33 6.62 -6.40 -6.21
C PRO A 33 7.70 -7.36 -6.71
N ALA A 34 8.75 -7.60 -5.91
CA ALA A 34 9.80 -8.54 -6.26
C ALA A 34 9.29 -9.98 -6.36
N PHE A 35 8.43 -10.41 -5.45
CA PHE A 35 7.73 -11.71 -5.54
C PHE A 35 7.01 -11.85 -6.88
N VAL A 36 6.16 -10.87 -7.22
CA VAL A 36 5.36 -10.92 -8.45
C VAL A 36 6.26 -10.99 -9.69
N LEU A 37 7.38 -10.29 -9.69
CA LEU A 37 8.36 -10.33 -10.79
C LEU A 37 9.04 -11.69 -10.92
N ILE A 38 9.43 -12.30 -9.80
CA ILE A 38 10.05 -13.63 -9.78
C ILE A 38 9.05 -14.68 -10.27
N ASP A 39 7.83 -14.69 -9.72
CA ASP A 39 6.77 -15.60 -10.15
C ASP A 39 6.47 -15.43 -11.65
N THR A 40 6.39 -14.19 -12.13
CA THR A 40 6.15 -13.88 -13.54
C THR A 40 7.27 -14.42 -14.43
N ALA A 41 8.53 -14.28 -13.99
CA ALA A 41 9.68 -14.80 -14.72
C ALA A 41 9.66 -16.34 -14.76
N ILE A 42 9.38 -16.99 -13.64
CA ILE A 42 9.34 -18.48 -13.54
C ILE A 42 8.19 -19.05 -14.37
N VAL A 43 6.96 -18.52 -14.17
CA VAL A 43 5.74 -19.01 -14.85
C VAL A 43 5.75 -18.66 -16.32
N GLY A 44 6.37 -17.55 -16.71
CA GLY A 44 6.52 -17.15 -18.12
C GLY A 44 7.27 -18.17 -18.98
N HIS A 45 8.12 -19.01 -18.37
CA HIS A 45 8.81 -20.10 -19.07
C HIS A 45 7.97 -21.39 -19.22
N ILE A 46 6.78 -21.47 -18.60
CA ILE A 46 5.90 -22.63 -18.73
C ILE A 46 5.09 -22.55 -20.03
N SER A 47 4.26 -21.49 -20.17
CA SER A 47 3.46 -21.23 -21.36
C SER A 47 2.85 -19.83 -21.34
N VAL A 48 2.45 -19.33 -22.52
CA VAL A 48 1.75 -18.04 -22.65
C VAL A 48 0.41 -18.05 -21.90
N SER A 49 -0.33 -19.17 -21.91
CA SER A 49 -1.60 -19.31 -21.20
C SER A 49 -1.41 -19.33 -19.68
N ALA A 50 -0.32 -19.91 -19.17
CA ALA A 50 0.02 -19.88 -17.75
C ALA A 50 0.38 -18.45 -17.31
N LEU A 51 1.18 -17.74 -18.08
CA LEU A 51 1.54 -16.34 -17.80
C LEU A 51 0.30 -15.42 -17.77
N ALA A 52 -0.61 -15.59 -18.75
CA ALA A 52 -1.87 -14.85 -18.75
C ALA A 52 -2.76 -15.22 -17.55
N GLY A 53 -2.78 -16.50 -17.15
CA GLY A 53 -3.47 -16.98 -15.98
C GLY A 53 -2.92 -16.41 -14.68
N LEU A 54 -1.60 -16.39 -14.52
CA LEU A 54 -0.91 -15.74 -13.39
C LEU A 54 -1.28 -14.26 -13.31
N SER A 55 -1.22 -13.54 -14.42
CA SER A 55 -1.52 -12.10 -14.45
C SER A 55 -2.96 -11.80 -14.04
N ALA A 56 -3.93 -12.58 -14.50
CA ALA A 56 -5.33 -12.42 -14.11
C ALA A 56 -5.54 -12.78 -12.63
N GLY A 57 -5.05 -13.92 -12.19
CA GLY A 57 -5.22 -14.38 -10.80
C GLY A 57 -4.51 -13.49 -9.79
N SER A 58 -3.28 -13.05 -10.06
CA SER A 58 -2.57 -12.11 -9.17
C SER A 58 -3.26 -10.74 -9.12
N THR A 59 -3.84 -10.26 -10.21
CA THR A 59 -4.63 -9.01 -10.20
C THR A 59 -5.82 -9.11 -9.24
N ILE A 60 -6.55 -10.25 -9.24
CA ILE A 60 -7.67 -10.47 -8.33
C ILE A 60 -7.20 -10.46 -6.88
N ILE A 61 -6.21 -11.29 -6.55
CA ILE A 61 -5.77 -11.45 -5.17
C ILE A 61 -5.12 -10.17 -4.63
N LEU A 62 -4.25 -9.51 -5.39
CA LEU A 62 -3.60 -8.27 -4.97
C LEU A 62 -4.60 -7.12 -4.81
N THR A 63 -5.65 -7.07 -5.63
CA THR A 63 -6.72 -6.08 -5.47
C THR A 63 -7.51 -6.34 -4.20
N ALA A 64 -7.94 -7.58 -3.96
CA ALA A 64 -8.76 -7.93 -2.80
C ALA A 64 -7.97 -7.81 -1.49
N VAL A 65 -6.74 -8.33 -1.43
CA VAL A 65 -5.86 -8.23 -0.27
C VAL A 65 -5.42 -6.78 -0.05
N GLY A 66 -5.11 -6.05 -1.11
CA GLY A 66 -4.74 -4.63 -1.04
C GLY A 66 -5.83 -3.73 -0.45
N LEU A 67 -7.11 -4.07 -0.63
CA LEU A 67 -8.21 -3.39 0.06
C LEU A 67 -8.14 -3.59 1.58
N CYS A 68 -7.52 -4.65 2.07
CA CYS A 68 -7.38 -4.96 3.49
C CYS A 68 -6.13 -4.34 4.14
N ASN A 69 -5.35 -3.51 3.42
CA ASN A 69 -4.16 -2.83 3.97
C ASN A 69 -4.49 -1.92 5.18
N PHE A 70 -5.76 -1.53 5.32
CA PHE A 70 -6.26 -0.82 6.51
C PHE A 70 -5.96 -1.56 7.82
N LEU A 71 -5.84 -2.89 7.81
CA LEU A 71 -5.48 -3.68 8.99
C LEU A 71 -4.09 -3.31 9.53
N ALA A 72 -3.12 -3.12 8.64
CA ALA A 72 -1.78 -2.67 9.03
C ALA A 72 -1.83 -1.24 9.59
N TYR A 73 -2.56 -0.34 8.95
CA TYR A 73 -2.63 1.05 9.35
C TYR A 73 -3.33 1.26 10.70
N SER A 74 -4.50 0.65 10.92
CA SER A 74 -5.23 0.75 12.19
C SER A 74 -4.42 0.14 13.34
N THR A 75 -3.86 -1.05 13.13
CA THR A 75 -3.02 -1.72 14.14
C THR A 75 -1.79 -0.90 14.49
N THR A 76 -1.08 -0.32 13.49
CA THR A 76 0.09 0.56 13.75
C THR A 76 -0.32 1.75 14.62
N SER A 77 -1.43 2.42 14.28
CA SER A 77 -1.91 3.59 15.03
C SER A 77 -2.24 3.25 16.49
N HIS A 78 -3.01 2.18 16.73
CA HIS A 78 -3.38 1.78 18.08
C HIS A 78 -2.18 1.35 18.91
N VAL A 79 -1.34 0.46 18.37
CA VAL A 79 -0.16 -0.04 19.08
C VAL A 79 0.81 1.09 19.38
N SER A 80 1.14 1.95 18.40
CA SER A 80 2.08 3.04 18.61
C SER A 80 1.62 4.03 19.68
N LYS A 81 0.33 4.40 19.71
CA LYS A 81 -0.24 5.28 20.74
C LYS A 81 -0.16 4.65 22.13
N LEU A 82 -0.58 3.39 22.27
CA LEU A 82 -0.57 2.70 23.56
C LEU A 82 0.86 2.49 24.07
N ILE A 83 1.80 2.16 23.20
CA ILE A 83 3.22 2.07 23.56
C ILE A 83 3.76 3.44 23.99
N GLY A 84 3.42 4.50 23.26
CA GLY A 84 3.80 5.87 23.62
C GLY A 84 3.25 6.33 24.96
N ALA A 85 2.04 5.86 25.32
CA ALA A 85 1.42 6.11 26.62
C ALA A 85 2.02 5.24 27.78
N GLY A 86 3.04 4.40 27.50
CA GLY A 86 3.58 3.46 28.47
C GLY A 86 2.70 2.23 28.73
N LYS A 87 1.60 2.07 28.01
CA LYS A 87 0.61 1.00 28.15
C LYS A 87 0.93 -0.19 27.23
N THR A 88 2.11 -0.78 27.40
CA THR A 88 2.63 -1.85 26.53
C THR A 88 1.71 -3.07 26.50
N VAL A 89 1.14 -3.46 27.64
CA VAL A 89 0.20 -4.60 27.73
C VAL A 89 -1.05 -4.37 26.90
N GLU A 90 -1.66 -3.18 27.00
CA GLU A 90 -2.85 -2.82 26.24
C GLU A 90 -2.52 -2.73 24.72
N GLY A 91 -1.34 -2.20 24.37
CA GLY A 91 -0.87 -2.11 22.99
C GLY A 91 -0.69 -3.47 22.33
N LEU A 92 -0.02 -4.40 23.02
CA LEU A 92 0.13 -5.77 22.53
C LEU A 92 -1.22 -6.50 22.44
N ARG A 93 -2.11 -6.29 23.44
CA ARG A 93 -3.46 -6.84 23.41
C ARG A 93 -4.24 -6.37 22.19
N SER A 94 -4.25 -5.06 21.92
CA SER A 94 -4.90 -4.49 20.72
C SER A 94 -4.32 -5.07 19.42
N GLY A 95 -3.01 -5.31 19.37
CA GLY A 95 -2.36 -5.96 18.23
C GLY A 95 -2.81 -7.40 18.01
N ILE A 96 -2.90 -8.20 19.10
CA ILE A 96 -3.41 -9.59 19.04
C ILE A 96 -4.88 -9.62 18.57
N ASP A 97 -5.72 -8.73 19.10
CA ASP A 97 -7.11 -8.60 18.64
C ASP A 97 -7.18 -8.24 17.14
N GLY A 98 -6.26 -7.37 16.66
CA GLY A 98 -6.10 -7.05 15.24
C GLY A 98 -5.71 -8.25 14.38
N MET A 99 -4.85 -9.15 14.89
CA MET A 99 -4.49 -10.39 14.17
C MET A 99 -5.67 -11.37 14.07
N TRP A 100 -6.49 -11.49 15.10
CA TRP A 100 -7.71 -12.29 15.05
C TRP A 100 -8.72 -11.74 14.05
N LEU A 101 -8.86 -10.40 13.99
CA LEU A 101 -9.70 -9.74 13.00
C LEU A 101 -9.18 -10.01 11.57
N ALA A 102 -7.87 -9.90 11.38
CA ALA A 102 -7.22 -10.17 10.10
C ALA A 102 -7.43 -11.62 9.64
N LEU A 103 -7.26 -12.59 10.55
CA LEU A 103 -7.52 -14.00 10.27
C LEU A 103 -8.97 -14.23 9.86
N GLY A 104 -9.93 -13.68 10.62
CA GLY A 104 -11.36 -13.80 10.31
C GLY A 104 -11.72 -13.21 8.94
N ILE A 105 -11.27 -11.98 8.66
CA ILE A 105 -11.48 -11.36 7.33
C ILE A 105 -10.80 -12.17 6.24
N GLY A 106 -9.58 -12.67 6.48
CA GLY A 106 -8.84 -13.48 5.54
C GLY A 106 -9.55 -14.79 5.17
N ILE A 107 -10.15 -15.46 6.14
CA ILE A 107 -10.94 -16.68 5.90
C ILE A 107 -12.18 -16.36 5.06
N VAL A 108 -12.93 -15.30 5.40
CA VAL A 108 -14.11 -14.87 4.63
C VAL A 108 -13.73 -14.50 3.20
N LEU A 109 -12.62 -13.75 3.04
CA LEU A 109 -12.09 -13.35 1.74
C LEU A 109 -11.67 -14.58 0.93
N ALA A 110 -10.96 -15.52 1.56
CA ALA A 110 -10.52 -16.75 0.92
C ALA A 110 -11.73 -17.57 0.42
N PHE A 111 -12.75 -17.75 1.25
CA PHE A 111 -13.97 -18.45 0.88
C PHE A 111 -14.69 -17.76 -0.29
N GLY A 112 -14.86 -16.44 -0.22
CA GLY A 112 -15.51 -15.66 -1.27
C GLY A 112 -14.77 -15.74 -2.61
N LEU A 113 -13.45 -15.50 -2.61
CA LEU A 113 -12.65 -15.54 -3.83
C LEU A 113 -12.50 -16.97 -4.39
N PHE A 114 -12.47 -17.99 -3.53
CA PHE A 114 -12.42 -19.39 -3.98
C PHE A 114 -13.70 -19.80 -4.72
N THR A 115 -14.86 -19.44 -4.17
CA THR A 115 -16.16 -19.78 -4.76
C THR A 115 -16.45 -19.01 -6.03
N TRP A 116 -15.98 -17.75 -6.11
CA TRP A 116 -16.22 -16.84 -7.23
C TRP A 116 -15.01 -16.71 -8.16
N ALA A 117 -14.03 -17.61 -8.07
CA ALA A 117 -12.79 -17.53 -8.84
C ALA A 117 -13.04 -17.47 -10.36
N GLU A 118 -13.90 -18.33 -10.88
CA GLU A 118 -14.18 -18.40 -12.32
C GLU A 118 -14.89 -17.15 -12.85
N PRO A 119 -16.02 -16.67 -12.26
CA PRO A 119 -16.64 -15.41 -12.67
C PRO A 119 -15.70 -14.20 -12.59
N LEU A 120 -14.85 -14.13 -11.56
CA LEU A 120 -13.90 -13.04 -11.39
C LEU A 120 -12.80 -13.08 -12.47
N CYS A 121 -12.22 -14.24 -12.75
CA CYS A 121 -11.25 -14.41 -13.83
C CYS A 121 -11.86 -14.06 -15.20
N TRP A 122 -13.09 -14.47 -15.43
CA TRP A 122 -13.82 -14.12 -16.65
C TRP A 122 -14.05 -12.59 -16.75
N ALA A 123 -14.45 -11.94 -15.66
CA ALA A 123 -14.72 -10.50 -15.61
C ALA A 123 -13.45 -9.65 -15.89
N ILE A 124 -12.26 -10.14 -15.50
CA ILE A 124 -10.98 -9.48 -15.79
C ILE A 124 -10.52 -9.69 -17.25
N GLY A 125 -11.21 -10.56 -18.00
CA GLY A 125 -10.92 -10.77 -19.41
C GLY A 125 -10.19 -12.07 -19.73
N ALA A 126 -9.97 -12.97 -18.77
CA ALA A 126 -9.40 -14.29 -19.05
C ALA A 126 -10.40 -15.11 -19.87
N ARG A 127 -9.91 -15.77 -20.94
CA ARG A 127 -10.73 -16.57 -21.88
C ARG A 127 -9.98 -17.84 -22.28
N GLY A 128 -10.74 -18.85 -22.70
CA GLY A 128 -10.19 -20.11 -23.23
C GLY A 128 -9.21 -20.77 -22.26
N ALA A 129 -8.05 -21.22 -22.76
CA ALA A 129 -7.02 -21.87 -21.95
C ALA A 129 -6.50 -21.01 -20.79
N ALA A 130 -6.38 -19.68 -21.00
CA ALA A 130 -5.95 -18.76 -19.96
C ALA A 130 -6.94 -18.66 -18.80
N LEU A 131 -8.25 -18.81 -19.04
CA LEU A 131 -9.26 -18.84 -17.99
C LEU A 131 -9.05 -20.05 -17.06
N GLY A 132 -8.85 -21.24 -17.61
CA GLY A 132 -8.58 -22.44 -16.81
C GLY A 132 -7.33 -22.28 -15.93
N GLN A 133 -6.25 -21.73 -16.48
CA GLN A 133 -5.02 -21.44 -15.74
C GLN A 133 -5.23 -20.39 -14.65
N ALA A 134 -5.96 -19.31 -14.96
CA ALA A 134 -6.29 -18.25 -14.00
C ALA A 134 -7.10 -18.77 -12.81
N VAL A 135 -8.10 -19.62 -13.07
CA VAL A 135 -8.93 -20.22 -12.01
C VAL A 135 -8.12 -21.16 -11.13
N LEU A 136 -7.27 -22.01 -11.74
CA LEU A 136 -6.37 -22.91 -10.99
C LEU A 136 -5.44 -22.13 -10.06
N TYR A 137 -4.77 -21.11 -10.59
CA TYR A 137 -3.87 -20.25 -9.81
C TYR A 137 -4.63 -19.53 -8.70
N THR A 138 -5.76 -18.87 -9.03
CA THR A 138 -6.55 -18.11 -8.07
C THR A 138 -7.03 -18.99 -6.92
N LYS A 139 -7.57 -20.17 -7.21
CA LYS A 139 -8.01 -21.11 -6.16
C LYS A 139 -6.87 -21.60 -5.27
N ALA A 140 -5.69 -21.78 -5.82
CA ALA A 140 -4.52 -22.18 -5.03
C ALA A 140 -4.01 -21.04 -4.14
N VAL A 141 -3.77 -19.84 -4.72
CA VAL A 141 -3.15 -18.72 -3.99
C VAL A 141 -4.10 -18.13 -2.95
N VAL A 142 -5.41 -18.16 -3.18
CA VAL A 142 -6.40 -17.57 -2.27
C VAL A 142 -6.45 -18.28 -0.92
N LEU A 143 -6.05 -19.55 -0.85
CA LEU A 143 -5.90 -20.26 0.43
C LEU A 143 -4.79 -19.66 1.30
N GLY A 144 -3.88 -18.90 0.72
CA GLY A 144 -2.88 -18.08 1.42
C GLY A 144 -3.40 -16.71 1.92
N ALA A 145 -4.61 -16.28 1.52
CA ALA A 145 -5.13 -14.97 1.90
C ALA A 145 -5.20 -14.73 3.42
N PRO A 146 -5.61 -15.69 4.27
CA PRO A 146 -5.55 -15.48 5.72
C PRO A 146 -4.13 -15.25 6.21
N GLY A 147 -3.12 -15.93 5.65
CA GLY A 147 -1.71 -15.69 5.92
C GLY A 147 -1.28 -14.28 5.52
N MET A 148 -1.68 -13.80 4.34
CA MET A 148 -1.40 -12.45 3.86
C MET A 148 -1.97 -11.38 4.81
N LEU A 149 -3.21 -11.55 5.28
CA LEU A 149 -3.83 -10.60 6.18
C LEU A 149 -3.23 -10.65 7.59
N LEU A 150 -2.79 -11.83 8.06
CA LEU A 150 -2.00 -11.96 9.28
C LEU A 150 -0.67 -11.17 9.18
N VAL A 151 0.01 -11.24 8.02
CA VAL A 151 1.21 -10.42 7.77
C VAL A 151 0.90 -8.93 7.90
N TYR A 152 -0.22 -8.45 7.35
CA TYR A 152 -0.61 -7.03 7.46
C TYR A 152 -0.83 -6.60 8.92
N ALA A 153 -1.60 -7.37 9.70
CA ALA A 153 -1.83 -7.05 11.11
C ALA A 153 -0.53 -7.12 11.94
N ALA A 154 0.29 -8.15 11.72
CA ALA A 154 1.57 -8.30 12.41
C ALA A 154 2.56 -7.18 12.03
N ASN A 155 2.62 -6.77 10.76
CA ASN A 155 3.35 -5.59 10.33
C ASN A 155 2.93 -4.35 11.11
N GLY A 156 1.61 -4.18 11.34
CA GLY A 156 1.06 -3.11 12.17
C GLY A 156 1.60 -3.15 13.60
N ILE A 157 1.67 -4.32 14.22
CA ILE A 157 2.24 -4.50 15.57
C ILE A 157 3.71 -4.08 15.60
N PHE A 158 4.54 -4.63 14.71
CA PHE A 158 5.98 -4.37 14.72
C PHE A 158 6.33 -2.94 14.32
N ARG A 159 5.56 -2.32 13.43
CA ARG A 159 5.65 -0.87 13.12
C ARG A 159 5.30 -0.03 14.34
N GLY A 160 4.21 -0.36 15.06
CA GLY A 160 3.82 0.30 16.30
C GLY A 160 4.84 0.15 17.43
N LEU A 161 5.50 -1.01 17.53
CA LEU A 161 6.62 -1.28 18.43
C LEU A 161 7.94 -0.67 17.96
N GLN A 162 7.99 -0.05 16.78
CA GLN A 162 9.21 0.46 16.12
C GLN A 162 10.28 -0.63 15.87
N LYS A 163 9.85 -1.89 15.66
CA LYS A 163 10.72 -3.05 15.39
C LYS A 163 10.56 -3.56 13.95
N VAL A 164 10.56 -2.65 13.00
CA VAL A 164 10.31 -2.95 11.57
C VAL A 164 11.33 -3.91 10.93
N GLN A 165 12.48 -4.11 11.54
CA GLN A 165 13.47 -5.10 11.06
C GLN A 165 12.92 -6.53 11.08
N VAL A 166 12.05 -6.86 12.04
CA VAL A 166 11.41 -8.19 12.14
C VAL A 166 10.57 -8.45 10.88
N THR A 167 9.82 -7.44 10.43
CA THR A 167 8.96 -7.55 9.25
C THR A 167 9.78 -7.63 7.96
N LEU A 168 10.89 -6.92 7.87
CA LEU A 168 11.82 -7.00 6.74
C LEU A 168 12.41 -8.41 6.61
N TRP A 169 12.94 -8.98 7.70
CA TRP A 169 13.53 -10.32 7.66
C TRP A 169 12.49 -11.39 7.35
N ALA A 170 11.26 -11.26 7.86
CA ALA A 170 10.17 -12.15 7.51
C ALA A 170 9.82 -12.06 6.01
N ALA A 171 9.82 -10.86 5.43
CA ALA A 171 9.57 -10.67 4.00
C ALA A 171 10.69 -11.28 3.14
N ILE A 172 11.96 -11.09 3.52
CA ILE A 172 13.09 -11.70 2.81
C ILE A 172 13.03 -13.24 2.89
N ALA A 173 12.79 -13.79 4.07
CA ALA A 173 12.66 -15.23 4.25
C ALA A 173 11.47 -15.81 3.47
N GLY A 174 10.34 -15.09 3.45
CA GLY A 174 9.19 -15.44 2.64
C GLY A 174 9.50 -15.44 1.15
N ALA A 175 10.26 -14.42 0.66
CA ALA A 175 10.69 -14.36 -0.74
C ALA A 175 11.53 -15.56 -1.14
N ILE A 176 12.52 -15.88 -0.33
CA ILE A 176 13.39 -17.04 -0.57
C ILE A 176 12.57 -18.34 -0.55
N LEU A 177 11.69 -18.52 0.44
CA LEU A 177 10.84 -19.70 0.55
C LEU A 177 9.91 -19.84 -0.67
N ASN A 178 9.25 -18.76 -1.09
CA ASN A 178 8.38 -18.76 -2.26
C ASN A 178 9.18 -19.18 -3.51
N THR A 179 10.32 -18.54 -3.78
CA THR A 179 11.16 -18.86 -4.94
C THR A 179 11.60 -20.33 -4.94
N VAL A 180 12.06 -20.87 -3.78
CA VAL A 180 12.45 -22.28 -3.65
C VAL A 180 11.27 -23.21 -3.91
N LEU A 181 10.10 -22.88 -3.35
CA LEU A 181 8.89 -23.68 -3.56
C LEU A 181 8.40 -23.60 -5.01
N ASP A 182 8.51 -22.45 -5.67
CA ASP A 182 8.18 -22.32 -7.10
C ASP A 182 9.02 -23.26 -7.94
N PHE A 183 10.35 -23.25 -7.77
CA PHE A 183 11.23 -24.17 -8.50
C PHE A 183 10.91 -25.63 -8.21
N THR A 184 10.67 -26.00 -6.96
CA THR A 184 10.39 -27.40 -6.58
C THR A 184 9.03 -27.88 -7.03
N LEU A 185 7.98 -27.05 -6.92
CA LEU A 185 6.62 -27.47 -7.29
C LEU A 185 6.35 -27.35 -8.79
N ILE A 186 6.87 -26.31 -9.43
CA ILE A 186 6.65 -26.09 -10.86
C ILE A 186 7.46 -27.10 -11.69
N TYR A 187 8.78 -27.19 -11.44
CA TYR A 187 9.67 -27.98 -12.26
C TYR A 187 9.96 -29.36 -11.66
N GLY A 188 10.09 -29.49 -10.34
CA GLY A 188 10.34 -30.77 -9.68
C GLY A 188 9.11 -31.67 -9.60
N ALA A 189 7.96 -31.13 -9.19
CA ALA A 189 6.70 -31.87 -9.10
C ALA A 189 5.82 -31.76 -10.36
N HIS A 190 6.26 -30.98 -11.37
CA HIS A 190 5.54 -30.75 -12.62
C HIS A 190 4.10 -30.21 -12.46
N MET A 191 3.85 -29.44 -11.39
CA MET A 191 2.51 -28.92 -11.09
C MET A 191 2.12 -27.69 -11.93
N GLY A 192 3.06 -27.13 -12.71
CA GLY A 192 2.81 -25.95 -13.54
C GLY A 192 2.34 -24.75 -12.71
N ILE A 193 1.35 -24.01 -13.21
CA ILE A 193 0.83 -22.79 -12.53
C ILE A 193 0.18 -23.08 -11.17
N LEU A 194 -0.38 -24.27 -10.97
CA LEU A 194 -0.93 -24.69 -9.67
C LEU A 194 0.18 -24.71 -8.61
N GLY A 195 1.39 -25.15 -9.00
CA GLY A 195 2.57 -25.14 -8.14
C GLY A 195 2.93 -23.73 -7.66
N SER A 196 2.90 -22.72 -8.56
CA SER A 196 3.14 -21.33 -8.20
C SER A 196 2.08 -20.79 -7.20
N GLY A 197 0.80 -21.06 -7.44
CA GLY A 197 -0.26 -20.67 -6.51
C GLY A 197 -0.10 -21.29 -5.11
N ILE A 198 0.27 -22.57 -5.03
CA ILE A 198 0.53 -23.29 -3.78
C ILE A 198 1.78 -22.74 -3.09
N ALA A 199 2.87 -22.52 -3.84
CA ALA A 199 4.12 -21.97 -3.33
C ALA A 199 3.89 -20.62 -2.64
N THR A 200 3.18 -19.71 -3.34
CA THR A 200 2.78 -18.42 -2.80
C THR A 200 1.92 -18.57 -1.56
N GLY A 201 0.92 -19.45 -1.57
CA GLY A 201 0.06 -19.71 -0.42
C GLY A 201 0.84 -20.20 0.80
N ILE A 202 1.74 -21.15 0.63
CA ILE A 202 2.61 -21.67 1.71
C ILE A 202 3.54 -20.58 2.24
N ALA A 203 4.19 -19.82 1.36
CA ALA A 203 5.09 -18.73 1.76
C ALA A 203 4.36 -17.66 2.58
N GLN A 204 3.14 -17.30 2.20
CA GLN A 204 2.32 -16.32 2.93
C GLN A 204 1.88 -16.83 4.30
N TRP A 205 1.49 -18.11 4.41
CA TRP A 205 1.20 -18.72 5.70
C TRP A 205 2.44 -18.84 6.58
N ALA A 206 3.58 -19.23 6.03
CA ALA A 206 4.85 -19.29 6.78
C ALA A 206 5.24 -17.92 7.31
N MET A 207 5.16 -16.87 6.49
CA MET A 207 5.40 -15.49 6.90
C MET A 207 4.43 -15.03 7.99
N GLY A 208 3.13 -15.24 7.76
CA GLY A 208 2.07 -14.89 8.71
C GLY A 208 2.24 -15.60 10.05
N ALA A 209 2.50 -16.90 10.03
CA ALA A 209 2.73 -17.70 11.23
C ALA A 209 4.00 -17.29 11.98
N ALA A 210 5.10 -17.02 11.27
CA ALA A 210 6.35 -16.57 11.88
C ALA A 210 6.18 -15.21 12.59
N LEU A 211 5.55 -14.25 11.92
CA LEU A 211 5.26 -12.94 12.50
C LEU A 211 4.25 -13.03 13.65
N ALA A 212 3.23 -13.90 13.53
CA ALA A 212 2.27 -14.17 14.58
C ALA A 212 2.94 -14.78 15.82
N ALA A 213 3.82 -15.76 15.62
CA ALA A 213 4.61 -16.38 16.70
C ALA A 213 5.51 -15.34 17.39
N ALA A 214 6.16 -14.45 16.61
CA ALA A 214 6.98 -13.39 17.18
C ALA A 214 6.14 -12.38 17.99
N ALA A 215 4.95 -12.02 17.51
CA ALA A 215 4.02 -11.15 18.23
C ALA A 215 3.49 -11.83 19.51
N ALA A 216 3.11 -13.11 19.42
CA ALA A 216 2.68 -13.91 20.56
C ALA A 216 3.78 -14.05 21.62
N TRP A 217 5.03 -14.27 21.21
CA TRP A 217 6.16 -14.31 22.14
C TRP A 217 6.35 -13.00 22.91
N HIS A 218 6.24 -11.85 22.21
CA HIS A 218 6.25 -10.54 22.88
C HIS A 218 5.06 -10.39 23.83
N ALA A 219 3.86 -10.81 23.43
CA ALA A 219 2.64 -10.77 24.25
C ALA A 219 2.78 -11.64 25.52
N CYS A 220 3.26 -12.89 25.38
CA CYS A 220 3.45 -13.79 26.51
C CYS A 220 4.48 -13.27 27.51
N ARG A 221 5.56 -12.63 27.07
CA ARG A 221 6.56 -11.98 27.94
C ARG A 221 5.97 -10.86 28.80
N HIS A 222 4.89 -10.26 28.37
CA HIS A 222 4.17 -9.22 29.07
C HIS A 222 2.86 -9.72 29.71
N HIS A 223 2.70 -11.05 29.84
CA HIS A 223 1.51 -11.69 30.40
C HIS A 223 0.19 -11.29 29.72
N VAL A 224 0.24 -11.00 28.41
CA VAL A 224 -0.94 -10.68 27.60
C VAL A 224 -1.61 -11.97 27.13
N SER A 225 -2.92 -12.08 27.30
CA SER A 225 -3.71 -13.20 26.77
C SER A 225 -3.72 -13.19 25.24
N LEU A 226 -3.53 -14.34 24.62
CA LEU A 226 -3.58 -14.51 23.16
C LEU A 226 -5.00 -14.72 22.62
N LEU A 227 -6.00 -14.93 23.49
CA LEU A 227 -7.40 -15.10 23.07
C LEU A 227 -8.02 -13.75 22.65
N PRO A 228 -8.91 -13.74 21.65
CA PRO A 228 -9.55 -12.50 21.22
C PRO A 228 -10.45 -11.91 22.29
N SER A 229 -10.52 -10.57 22.38
CA SER A 229 -11.44 -9.87 23.24
C SER A 229 -12.61 -9.28 22.43
N LYS A 230 -13.86 -9.48 22.90
CA LYS A 230 -15.03 -8.93 22.21
C LYS A 230 -14.95 -7.40 22.05
N GLY A 231 -14.53 -6.70 23.11
CA GLY A 231 -14.37 -5.24 23.07
C GLY A 231 -13.26 -4.78 22.12
N GLY A 232 -12.12 -5.47 22.11
CA GLY A 232 -11.01 -5.15 21.21
C GLY A 232 -11.33 -5.42 19.74
N LEU A 233 -12.01 -6.53 19.45
CA LEU A 233 -12.48 -6.83 18.09
C LEU A 233 -13.47 -5.77 17.59
N ALA A 234 -14.47 -5.41 18.40
CA ALA A 234 -15.46 -4.40 18.04
C ALA A 234 -14.79 -3.03 17.77
N LYS A 235 -13.85 -2.62 18.62
CA LYS A 235 -13.09 -1.38 18.45
C LYS A 235 -12.24 -1.41 17.19
N ASN A 236 -11.46 -2.47 16.98
CA ASN A 236 -10.62 -2.60 15.79
C ASN A 236 -11.47 -2.59 14.50
N THR A 237 -12.66 -3.22 14.51
CA THR A 237 -13.59 -3.20 13.36
C THR A 237 -14.15 -1.80 13.11
N SER A 238 -14.59 -1.10 14.17
CA SER A 238 -15.10 0.28 14.07
C SER A 238 -14.07 1.24 13.49
N ASP A 239 -12.80 1.10 13.88
CA ASP A 239 -11.72 1.96 13.43
C ASP A 239 -11.19 1.55 12.04
N ALA A 240 -11.34 0.28 11.67
CA ALA A 240 -10.98 -0.25 10.36
C ALA A 240 -11.93 0.19 9.24
N LEU A 241 -13.23 0.32 9.52
CA LEU A 241 -14.25 0.63 8.52
C LEU A 241 -14.02 1.97 7.79
N PRO A 242 -13.72 3.09 8.46
CA PRO A 242 -13.39 4.34 7.75
C PRO A 242 -12.15 4.19 6.84
N LEU A 243 -11.11 3.49 7.30
CA LEU A 243 -9.92 3.26 6.47
C LEU A 243 -10.21 2.36 5.26
N PHE A 244 -11.09 1.37 5.40
CA PHE A 244 -11.58 0.58 4.28
C PHE A 244 -12.31 1.45 3.26
N ILE A 245 -13.24 2.31 3.71
CA ILE A 245 -13.97 3.25 2.83
C ILE A 245 -12.99 4.17 2.09
N ARG A 246 -11.98 4.72 2.80
CA ARG A 246 -10.91 5.51 2.20
C ARG A 246 -10.19 4.75 1.09
N THR A 247 -9.77 3.51 1.38
CA THR A 247 -9.01 2.69 0.43
C THR A 247 -9.87 2.34 -0.79
N LEU A 248 -11.13 2.01 -0.57
CA LEU A 248 -12.10 1.72 -1.64
C LEU A 248 -12.32 2.94 -2.54
N ALA A 249 -12.53 4.13 -1.96
CA ALA A 249 -12.72 5.36 -2.72
C ALA A 249 -11.49 5.68 -3.61
N LEU A 250 -10.29 5.54 -3.07
CA LEU A 250 -9.06 5.74 -3.82
C LEU A 250 -8.88 4.68 -4.92
N ARG A 251 -9.25 3.42 -4.65
CA ARG A 251 -9.20 2.35 -5.66
C ARG A 251 -10.17 2.60 -6.81
N ILE A 252 -11.40 3.07 -6.51
CA ILE A 252 -12.37 3.45 -7.54
C ILE A 252 -11.83 4.61 -8.40
N ALA A 253 -11.20 5.63 -7.79
CA ALA A 253 -10.56 6.72 -8.53
C ALA A 253 -9.47 6.22 -9.47
N MET A 254 -8.60 5.30 -9.01
CA MET A 254 -7.55 4.71 -9.84
C MET A 254 -8.11 3.90 -11.01
N VAL A 255 -9.13 3.08 -10.79
CA VAL A 255 -9.79 2.31 -11.84
C VAL A 255 -10.45 3.25 -12.86
N SER A 256 -11.08 4.34 -12.40
CA SER A 256 -11.63 5.36 -13.29
C SER A 256 -10.57 6.03 -14.16
N THR A 257 -9.36 6.25 -13.62
CA THR A 257 -8.22 6.78 -14.39
C THR A 257 -7.79 5.80 -15.50
N VAL A 258 -7.70 4.52 -15.16
CA VAL A 258 -7.38 3.45 -16.14
C VAL A 258 -8.42 3.42 -17.26
N ALA A 259 -9.71 3.47 -16.91
CA ALA A 259 -10.82 3.49 -17.88
C ALA A 259 -10.77 4.72 -18.78
N ALA A 260 -10.49 5.91 -18.21
CA ALA A 260 -10.34 7.15 -18.97
C ALA A 260 -9.13 7.06 -19.93
N ALA A 261 -7.97 6.56 -19.46
CA ALA A 261 -6.81 6.37 -20.33
C ALA A 261 -7.10 5.41 -21.49
N ALA A 262 -7.83 4.31 -21.23
CA ALA A 262 -8.22 3.35 -22.25
C ALA A 262 -9.15 3.97 -23.32
N SER A 263 -10.07 4.87 -22.92
CA SER A 263 -10.96 5.57 -23.85
C SER A 263 -10.25 6.60 -24.73
N MET A 264 -9.04 7.05 -24.33
CA MET A 264 -8.25 8.06 -25.08
C MET A 264 -7.42 7.48 -26.22
N GLY A 265 -7.39 6.14 -26.37
CA GLY A 265 -6.70 5.44 -27.46
C GLY A 265 -5.52 4.60 -27.00
N THR A 266 -5.11 3.66 -27.86
CA THR A 266 -4.12 2.61 -27.55
C THR A 266 -2.76 3.17 -27.12
N TYR A 267 -2.25 4.17 -27.82
CA TYR A 267 -0.94 4.80 -27.50
C TYR A 267 -0.96 5.51 -26.16
N VAL A 268 -2.05 6.27 -25.87
CA VAL A 268 -2.24 6.94 -24.57
C VAL A 268 -2.34 5.92 -23.46
N PHE A 269 -3.10 4.86 -23.65
CA PHE A 269 -3.27 3.81 -22.65
C PHE A 269 -1.97 3.07 -22.35
N ALA A 270 -1.20 2.68 -23.40
CA ALA A 270 0.09 2.00 -23.22
C ALA A 270 1.08 2.88 -22.45
N SER A 271 1.18 4.16 -22.83
CA SER A 271 2.05 5.13 -22.17
C SER A 271 1.63 5.37 -20.72
N TYR A 272 0.31 5.50 -20.46
CA TYR A 272 -0.22 5.63 -19.11
C TYR A 272 0.16 4.42 -18.24
N GLN A 273 0.01 3.19 -18.74
CA GLN A 273 0.33 1.98 -17.98
C GLN A 273 1.81 1.89 -17.61
N ALA A 274 2.71 2.25 -18.53
CA ALA A 274 4.15 2.29 -18.27
C ALA A 274 4.49 3.29 -17.15
N VAL A 275 3.97 4.51 -17.24
CA VAL A 275 4.23 5.56 -16.24
C VAL A 275 3.55 5.25 -14.91
N ASN A 276 2.34 4.71 -14.93
CA ASN A 276 1.62 4.28 -13.72
C ASN A 276 2.36 3.17 -12.97
N SER A 277 2.99 2.23 -13.68
CA SER A 277 3.82 1.19 -13.06
C SER A 277 5.05 1.77 -12.38
N ALA A 278 5.76 2.68 -13.05
CA ALA A 278 6.90 3.39 -12.48
C ALA A 278 6.48 4.26 -11.27
N TRP A 279 5.36 4.96 -11.37
CA TRP A 279 4.80 5.77 -10.29
C TRP A 279 4.44 4.93 -9.06
N ASN A 280 3.76 3.79 -9.23
CA ASN A 280 3.44 2.88 -8.12
C ASN A 280 4.72 2.36 -7.43
N PHE A 281 5.79 2.08 -8.19
CA PHE A 281 7.07 1.70 -7.59
C PHE A 281 7.67 2.84 -6.76
N ALA A 282 7.67 4.07 -7.28
CA ALA A 282 8.16 5.24 -6.56
C ALA A 282 7.36 5.55 -5.28
N LEU A 283 6.05 5.27 -5.28
CA LEU A 283 5.20 5.44 -4.11
C LEU A 283 5.66 4.61 -2.91
N ASN A 284 6.23 3.42 -3.11
CA ASN A 284 6.75 2.61 -2.01
C ASN A 284 7.80 3.38 -1.18
N THR A 285 8.56 4.28 -1.83
CA THR A 285 9.55 5.12 -1.14
C THR A 285 8.86 6.17 -0.26
N LEU A 286 7.79 6.80 -0.77
CA LEU A 286 7.00 7.78 -0.02
C LEU A 286 6.21 7.12 1.12
N ASP A 287 5.67 5.93 0.87
CA ASP A 287 4.97 5.12 1.87
C ASP A 287 5.88 4.73 3.03
N ALA A 288 7.14 4.41 2.77
CA ALA A 288 8.09 4.08 3.83
C ALA A 288 8.26 5.23 4.83
N VAL A 289 8.36 6.47 4.35
CA VAL A 289 8.43 7.66 5.21
C VAL A 289 7.10 7.92 5.92
N ALA A 290 5.97 7.75 5.22
CA ALA A 290 4.64 7.92 5.80
C ALA A 290 4.39 6.92 6.95
N ILE A 291 4.74 5.64 6.76
CA ILE A 291 4.61 4.58 7.77
C ILE A 291 5.53 4.83 8.97
N ALA A 292 6.77 5.26 8.74
CA ALA A 292 7.67 5.63 9.82
C ALA A 292 7.12 6.86 10.61
N GLY A 293 6.58 7.84 9.89
CA GLY A 293 5.88 8.99 10.46
C GLY A 293 4.66 8.60 11.28
N GLN A 294 3.86 7.66 10.79
CA GLN A 294 2.71 7.11 11.49
C GLN A 294 3.09 6.54 12.88
N ALA A 295 4.15 5.73 12.93
CA ALA A 295 4.61 5.11 14.16
C ALA A 295 5.19 6.14 15.15
N LEU A 296 5.99 7.11 14.68
CA LEU A 296 6.64 8.12 15.51
C LEU A 296 5.62 9.11 16.09
N VAL A 297 4.70 9.62 15.26
CA VAL A 297 3.68 10.58 15.68
C VAL A 297 2.63 9.90 16.58
N GLY A 298 2.24 8.66 16.25
CA GLY A 298 1.36 7.87 17.11
C GLY A 298 1.93 7.70 18.51
N ALA A 299 3.22 7.37 18.64
CA ALA A 299 3.89 7.25 19.93
C ALA A 299 3.98 8.60 20.69
N ALA A 300 4.28 9.71 20.01
CA ALA A 300 4.32 11.03 20.62
C ALA A 300 2.93 11.48 21.13
N LEU A 301 1.87 11.18 20.37
CA LEU A 301 0.49 11.42 20.80
C LEU A 301 0.12 10.61 22.03
N GLY A 302 0.53 9.33 22.06
CA GLY A 302 0.34 8.49 23.23
C GLY A 302 1.03 9.03 24.47
N ALA A 303 2.23 9.54 24.33
CA ALA A 303 2.98 10.22 25.40
C ALA A 303 2.39 11.59 25.80
N LYS A 304 1.37 12.08 25.08
CA LYS A 304 0.77 13.42 25.25
C LYS A 304 1.78 14.58 25.12
N ASP A 305 2.89 14.35 24.42
CA ASP A 305 3.90 15.39 24.14
C ASP A 305 3.52 16.16 22.86
N ILE A 306 2.67 17.18 23.05
CA ILE A 306 2.16 18.02 21.95
C ILE A 306 3.30 18.77 21.24
N GLY A 307 4.33 19.17 21.99
CA GLY A 307 5.51 19.84 21.42
C GLY A 307 6.23 18.92 20.43
N GLN A 308 6.47 17.68 20.85
CA GLN A 308 7.09 16.67 19.99
C GLN A 308 6.20 16.30 18.80
N VAL A 309 4.88 16.19 18.97
CA VAL A 309 3.93 15.94 17.88
C VAL A 309 4.05 17.01 16.80
N ARG A 310 3.99 18.29 17.16
CA ARG A 310 4.12 19.40 16.21
C ARG A 310 5.48 19.43 15.50
N TYR A 311 6.55 19.19 16.26
CA TYR A 311 7.90 19.10 15.70
C TYR A 311 8.01 17.94 14.69
N LEU A 312 7.60 16.73 15.06
CA LEU A 312 7.63 15.55 14.19
C LEU A 312 6.79 15.76 12.94
N THR A 313 5.59 16.35 13.07
CA THR A 313 4.72 16.65 11.93
C THR A 313 5.42 17.50 10.88
N ARG A 314 6.04 18.62 11.30
CA ARG A 314 6.77 19.50 10.38
C ARG A 314 8.01 18.82 9.80
N PHE A 315 8.76 18.10 10.63
CA PHE A 315 9.98 17.43 10.23
C PHE A 315 9.71 16.33 9.20
N ILE A 316 8.73 15.45 9.46
CA ILE A 316 8.40 14.32 8.58
C ILE A 316 7.75 14.81 7.28
N ALA A 317 6.87 15.84 7.35
CA ALA A 317 6.29 16.45 6.15
C ALA A 317 7.38 17.07 5.24
N ARG A 318 8.41 17.72 5.84
CA ARG A 318 9.56 18.22 5.10
C ARG A 318 10.39 17.09 4.48
N CYS A 319 10.72 16.06 5.24
CA CYS A 319 11.44 14.89 4.71
C CYS A 319 10.67 14.22 3.57
N GLY A 320 9.34 14.12 3.67
CA GLY A 320 8.49 13.63 2.59
C GLY A 320 8.59 14.48 1.33
N ALA A 321 8.56 15.82 1.47
CA ALA A 321 8.75 16.74 0.34
C ALA A 321 10.14 16.63 -0.29
N GLU A 322 11.20 16.56 0.54
CA GLU A 322 12.59 16.41 0.08
C GLU A 322 12.77 15.09 -0.69
N LEU A 323 12.21 13.99 -0.17
CA LEU A 323 12.20 12.70 -0.88
C LEU A 323 11.39 12.77 -2.17
N GLY A 324 10.28 13.50 -2.17
CA GLY A 324 9.49 13.81 -3.36
C GLY A 324 10.30 14.58 -4.42
N VAL A 325 11.16 15.53 -4.01
CA VAL A 325 12.09 16.21 -4.93
C VAL A 325 13.03 15.20 -5.58
N ILE A 326 13.62 14.29 -4.79
CA ILE A 326 14.52 13.26 -5.31
C ILE A 326 13.77 12.34 -6.30
N ALA A 327 12.58 11.87 -5.93
CA ALA A 327 11.76 11.06 -6.81
C ALA A 327 11.37 11.80 -8.10
N GLY A 328 11.02 13.08 -7.99
CA GLY A 328 10.72 13.95 -9.13
C GLY A 328 11.91 14.11 -10.07
N LEU A 329 13.11 14.32 -9.55
CA LEU A 329 14.35 14.40 -10.36
C LEU A 329 14.63 13.07 -11.07
N VAL A 330 14.44 11.93 -10.39
CA VAL A 330 14.57 10.60 -11.01
C VAL A 330 13.53 10.42 -12.12
N PHE A 331 12.28 10.82 -11.89
CA PHE A 331 11.24 10.74 -12.91
C PHE A 331 11.49 11.67 -14.10
N ALA A 332 12.01 12.88 -13.86
CA ALA A 332 12.41 13.79 -14.93
C ALA A 332 13.56 13.20 -15.76
N ALA A 333 14.56 12.62 -15.10
CA ALA A 333 15.66 11.94 -15.77
C ALA A 333 15.18 10.74 -16.60
N LEU A 334 14.31 9.89 -16.02
CA LEU A 334 13.71 8.78 -16.75
C LEU A 334 12.85 9.25 -17.91
N GLY A 335 12.12 10.35 -17.78
CA GLY A 335 11.33 10.95 -18.85
C GLY A 335 12.17 11.51 -19.99
N MET A 336 13.37 12.03 -19.71
CA MET A 336 14.26 12.59 -20.72
C MET A 336 15.11 11.52 -21.43
N TRP A 337 15.61 10.53 -20.70
CA TRP A 337 16.62 9.58 -21.23
C TRP A 337 16.18 8.11 -21.19
N GLY A 338 15.12 7.78 -20.48
CA GLY A 338 14.71 6.41 -20.21
C GLY A 338 13.46 5.87 -20.91
N PRO A 339 12.72 6.62 -21.78
CA PRO A 339 11.46 6.09 -22.34
C PRO A 339 11.65 4.81 -23.17
N GLY A 340 12.82 4.65 -23.81
CA GLY A 340 13.18 3.44 -24.56
C GLY A 340 13.28 2.18 -23.72
N LEU A 341 13.39 2.29 -22.38
CA LEU A 341 13.34 1.15 -21.47
C LEU A 341 11.94 0.54 -21.37
N PHE A 342 10.91 1.33 -21.67
CA PHE A 342 9.51 0.94 -21.49
C PHE A 342 8.83 0.49 -22.78
N SER A 343 9.27 1.02 -23.93
CA SER A 343 8.68 0.69 -25.24
C SER A 343 9.68 0.90 -26.36
N PRO A 344 9.69 0.05 -27.41
CA PRO A 344 10.47 0.29 -28.62
C PRO A 344 9.80 1.30 -29.58
N ASP A 345 8.50 1.61 -29.38
CA ASP A 345 7.73 2.50 -30.25
C ASP A 345 8.02 3.98 -29.95
N PRO A 346 8.52 4.78 -30.91
CA PRO A 346 8.87 6.18 -30.70
C PRO A 346 7.70 7.05 -30.26
N GLN A 347 6.47 6.75 -30.71
CA GLN A 347 5.29 7.50 -30.33
C GLN A 347 4.92 7.24 -28.87
N ILE A 348 5.01 5.98 -28.40
CA ILE A 348 4.81 5.63 -27.00
C ILE A 348 5.90 6.26 -26.13
N GLN A 349 7.17 6.23 -26.58
CA GLN A 349 8.28 6.87 -25.88
C GLN A 349 8.05 8.36 -25.66
N HIS A 350 7.59 9.07 -26.69
CA HIS A 350 7.28 10.50 -26.61
C HIS A 350 6.19 10.79 -25.57
N LEU A 351 5.10 10.01 -25.57
CA LEU A 351 4.01 10.14 -24.59
C LEU A 351 4.45 9.78 -23.15
N ILE A 352 5.34 8.80 -22.98
CA ILE A 352 5.97 8.47 -21.70
C ILE A 352 6.77 9.65 -21.18
N SER A 353 7.58 10.29 -22.04
CA SER A 353 8.37 11.48 -21.69
C SER A 353 7.49 12.60 -21.16
N ILE A 354 6.42 12.97 -21.86
CA ILE A 354 5.46 13.98 -21.44
C ILE A 354 4.86 13.62 -20.08
N SER A 355 4.39 12.39 -19.93
CA SER A 355 3.76 11.90 -18.72
C SER A 355 4.68 11.95 -17.50
N MET A 356 5.93 11.46 -17.67
CA MET A 356 6.91 11.44 -16.59
C MET A 356 7.32 12.85 -16.16
N LEU A 357 7.48 13.79 -17.11
CA LEU A 357 7.80 15.17 -16.80
C LEU A 357 6.66 15.88 -16.07
N VAL A 358 5.40 15.64 -16.48
CA VAL A 358 4.24 16.18 -15.75
C VAL A 358 4.21 15.63 -14.32
N VAL A 359 4.34 14.32 -14.13
CA VAL A 359 4.32 13.69 -12.79
C VAL A 359 5.50 14.16 -11.94
N ALA A 360 6.68 14.33 -12.52
CA ALA A 360 7.91 14.76 -11.84
C ALA A 360 7.71 16.09 -11.09
N VAL A 361 7.03 17.05 -11.71
CA VAL A 361 6.76 18.36 -11.12
C VAL A 361 5.92 18.26 -9.83
N PHE A 362 5.02 17.28 -9.76
CA PHE A 362 4.12 17.12 -8.62
C PHE A 362 4.67 16.21 -7.51
N PHE A 363 5.74 15.47 -7.73
CA PHE A 363 6.31 14.57 -6.71
C PHE A 363 6.66 15.25 -5.39
N PRO A 364 7.24 16.46 -5.34
CA PRO A 364 7.52 17.15 -4.07
C PRO A 364 6.24 17.37 -3.24
N PHE A 365 5.16 17.76 -3.92
CA PHE A 365 3.86 17.93 -3.30
C PHE A 365 3.25 16.59 -2.86
N GLN A 366 3.36 15.55 -3.70
CA GLN A 366 2.90 14.21 -3.36
C GLN A 366 3.66 13.68 -2.12
N GLY A 367 4.97 13.83 -2.05
CA GLY A 367 5.77 13.39 -0.90
C GLY A 367 5.35 14.08 0.40
N TRP A 368 5.09 15.38 0.36
CA TRP A 368 4.54 16.13 1.48
C TRP A 368 3.15 15.63 1.89
N MET A 369 2.26 15.45 0.93
CA MET A 369 0.90 14.95 1.15
C MET A 369 0.89 13.54 1.73
N TRP A 370 1.75 12.62 1.20
CA TRP A 370 1.88 11.25 1.69
C TRP A 370 2.37 11.20 3.13
N ALA A 371 3.35 12.02 3.48
CA ALA A 371 3.83 12.14 4.85
C ALA A 371 2.71 12.59 5.81
N LEU A 372 1.91 13.59 5.44
CA LEU A 372 0.77 14.04 6.23
C LEU A 372 -0.33 12.96 6.35
N ASP A 373 -0.57 12.21 5.29
CA ASP A 373 -1.52 11.09 5.31
C ASP A 373 -1.10 10.05 6.36
N GLY A 374 0.17 9.65 6.37
CA GLY A 374 0.72 8.75 7.39
C GLY A 374 0.60 9.31 8.81
N ILE A 375 0.88 10.59 9.00
CA ILE A 375 0.75 11.27 10.31
C ILE A 375 -0.70 11.24 10.81
N LEU A 376 -1.67 11.58 9.96
CA LEU A 376 -3.09 11.58 10.33
C LEU A 376 -3.62 10.16 10.58
N ILE A 377 -3.12 9.14 9.84
CA ILE A 377 -3.38 7.74 10.15
C ILE A 377 -2.80 7.39 11.53
N GLY A 378 -1.57 7.81 11.83
CA GLY A 378 -0.93 7.62 13.13
C GLY A 378 -1.71 8.28 14.28
N ALA A 379 -2.33 9.40 14.01
CA ALA A 379 -3.23 10.09 14.94
C ALA A 379 -4.58 9.37 15.12
N GLY A 380 -4.94 8.39 14.28
CA GLY A 380 -6.24 7.72 14.33
C GLY A 380 -7.40 8.59 13.85
N ASP A 381 -7.12 9.60 13.02
CA ASP A 381 -8.18 10.48 12.47
C ASP A 381 -8.84 9.87 11.22
N PHE A 382 -9.20 8.58 11.34
CA PHE A 382 -9.63 7.72 10.24
C PHE A 382 -10.91 8.23 9.57
N ALA A 383 -11.89 8.69 10.36
CA ALA A 383 -13.16 9.20 9.83
C ALA A 383 -12.95 10.45 8.96
N TYR A 384 -12.05 11.35 9.39
CA TYR A 384 -11.70 12.51 8.58
C TYR A 384 -11.05 12.11 7.26
N LEU A 385 -10.05 11.21 7.32
CA LEU A 385 -9.37 10.73 6.13
C LEU A 385 -10.33 10.01 5.15
N ALA A 386 -11.27 9.23 5.67
CA ALA A 386 -12.29 8.59 4.86
C ALA A 386 -13.15 9.61 4.14
N ALA A 387 -13.67 10.62 4.85
CA ALA A 387 -14.49 11.66 4.28
C ALA A 387 -13.72 12.51 3.25
N ALA A 388 -12.51 12.95 3.59
CA ALA A 388 -11.67 13.77 2.73
C ALA A 388 -11.26 13.03 1.45
N CYS A 389 -10.81 11.78 1.55
CA CYS A 389 -10.42 10.98 0.39
C CYS A 389 -11.63 10.60 -0.48
N SER A 390 -12.80 10.30 0.12
CA SER A 390 -14.02 10.00 -0.64
C SER A 390 -14.52 11.25 -1.40
N ALA A 391 -14.49 12.41 -0.75
CA ALA A 391 -14.85 13.68 -1.41
C ALA A 391 -13.87 14.01 -2.55
N ALA A 392 -12.58 13.89 -2.31
CA ALA A 392 -11.55 14.11 -3.33
C ALA A 392 -11.70 13.13 -4.51
N ALA A 393 -11.97 11.86 -4.25
CA ALA A 393 -12.22 10.86 -5.29
C ALA A 393 -13.47 11.17 -6.11
N ALA A 394 -14.58 11.56 -5.45
CA ALA A 394 -15.81 11.90 -6.14
C ALA A 394 -15.64 13.14 -7.05
N VAL A 395 -15.02 14.21 -6.54
CA VAL A 395 -14.73 15.41 -7.35
C VAL A 395 -13.78 15.07 -8.50
N TYR A 396 -12.72 14.28 -8.21
CA TYR A 396 -11.77 13.85 -9.23
C TYR A 396 -12.46 13.08 -10.37
N ILE A 397 -13.31 12.11 -10.04
CA ILE A 397 -14.03 11.30 -11.05
C ILE A 397 -14.92 12.22 -11.90
N ALA A 398 -15.63 13.16 -11.28
CA ALA A 398 -16.47 14.12 -12.02
C ALA A 398 -15.62 14.99 -12.97
N VAL A 399 -14.48 15.52 -12.51
CA VAL A 399 -13.56 16.33 -13.33
C VAL A 399 -12.94 15.49 -14.45
N LEU A 400 -12.56 14.23 -14.14
CA LEU A 400 -11.99 13.32 -15.13
C LEU A 400 -12.97 13.03 -16.28
N TRP A 401 -14.22 12.75 -15.97
CA TRP A 401 -15.26 12.52 -16.97
C TRP A 401 -15.61 13.79 -17.75
N ALA A 402 -15.67 14.95 -17.09
CA ALA A 402 -15.88 16.23 -17.76
C ALA A 402 -14.72 16.57 -18.72
N ALA A 403 -13.49 16.34 -18.30
CA ALA A 403 -12.30 16.49 -19.16
C ALA A 403 -12.33 15.52 -20.34
N GLY A 404 -12.71 14.26 -20.12
CA GLY A 404 -12.84 13.25 -21.17
C GLY A 404 -13.91 13.62 -22.21
N THR A 405 -15.08 14.09 -21.78
CA THR A 405 -16.14 14.56 -22.69
C THR A 405 -15.72 15.83 -23.45
N ALA A 406 -15.08 16.78 -22.79
CA ALA A 406 -14.55 17.97 -23.45
C ALA A 406 -13.51 17.62 -24.54
N LEU A 407 -12.60 16.68 -24.25
CA LEU A 407 -11.61 16.21 -25.20
C LEU A 407 -12.20 15.43 -26.38
N SER A 408 -13.29 14.70 -26.17
CA SER A 408 -14.00 14.00 -27.26
C SER A 408 -14.74 14.95 -28.20
N LEU A 409 -15.25 16.10 -27.68
CA LEU A 409 -15.87 17.16 -28.47
C LEU A 409 -14.83 17.95 -29.30
N LEU A 410 -13.61 18.05 -28.82
CA LEU A 410 -12.50 18.69 -29.52
C LEU A 410 -11.80 17.65 -30.43
N HIS A 411 -12.39 17.32 -31.57
CA HIS A 411 -11.95 16.29 -32.52
C HIS A 411 -10.48 16.38 -32.98
N ALA A 412 -9.78 17.48 -32.68
CA ALA A 412 -8.40 17.76 -33.10
C ALA A 412 -7.34 17.65 -31.99
N CYS A 413 -7.67 17.13 -30.78
CA CYS A 413 -6.68 17.04 -29.71
C CYS A 413 -5.66 15.91 -29.98
N SER A 414 -4.38 16.28 -30.01
CA SER A 414 -3.28 15.32 -30.13
C SER A 414 -3.21 14.36 -28.92
N ALA A 415 -2.56 13.20 -29.09
CA ALA A 415 -2.32 12.26 -28.01
C ALA A 415 -1.53 12.90 -26.86
N ASP A 416 -0.63 13.83 -27.17
CA ASP A 416 0.20 14.58 -26.22
C ASP A 416 -0.67 15.39 -25.24
N ILE A 417 -1.65 16.12 -25.77
CA ILE A 417 -2.56 16.92 -24.97
C ILE A 417 -3.45 16.02 -24.10
N ARG A 418 -3.94 14.89 -24.64
CA ARG A 418 -4.78 13.95 -23.90
C ARG A 418 -4.03 13.35 -22.71
N ILE A 419 -2.80 12.86 -22.91
CA ILE A 419 -2.03 12.26 -21.82
C ILE A 419 -1.58 13.31 -20.78
N ALA A 420 -1.22 14.52 -21.22
CA ALA A 420 -0.87 15.61 -20.31
C ALA A 420 -2.06 16.02 -19.43
N ILE A 421 -3.25 16.21 -20.02
CA ILE A 421 -4.47 16.53 -19.28
C ILE A 421 -4.82 15.41 -18.29
N LEU A 422 -4.73 14.15 -18.68
CA LEU A 422 -4.99 13.01 -17.80
C LEU A 422 -4.13 13.09 -16.52
N TRP A 423 -2.82 13.29 -16.68
CA TRP A 423 -1.89 13.39 -15.55
C TRP A 423 -2.05 14.69 -14.76
N LEU A 424 -2.38 15.81 -15.40
CA LEU A 424 -2.68 17.08 -14.72
C LEU A 424 -3.94 16.97 -13.88
N VAL A 425 -5.03 16.42 -14.43
CA VAL A 425 -6.27 16.19 -13.67
C VAL A 425 -6.04 15.25 -12.51
N PHE A 426 -5.28 14.17 -12.69
CA PHE A 426 -4.89 13.25 -11.62
C PHE A 426 -4.13 13.98 -10.49
N ASN A 427 -3.11 14.76 -10.84
CA ASN A 427 -2.28 15.43 -9.85
C ASN A 427 -2.98 16.62 -9.17
N ILE A 428 -3.75 17.40 -9.91
CA ILE A 428 -4.42 18.60 -9.37
C ILE A 428 -5.70 18.22 -8.64
N ALA A 429 -6.61 17.46 -9.28
CA ALA A 429 -7.90 17.17 -8.69
C ALA A 429 -7.80 16.06 -7.62
N LEU A 430 -7.17 14.90 -7.88
CA LEU A 430 -7.11 13.85 -6.86
C LEU A 430 -6.05 14.14 -5.80
N MET A 431 -4.79 14.31 -6.21
CA MET A 431 -3.68 14.50 -5.27
C MET A 431 -3.73 15.90 -4.63
N GLY A 432 -4.09 16.93 -5.40
CA GLY A 432 -4.22 18.31 -4.92
C GLY A 432 -5.30 18.46 -3.85
N LEU A 433 -6.50 17.93 -4.06
CA LEU A 433 -7.58 17.99 -3.07
C LEU A 433 -7.24 17.18 -1.79
N ARG A 434 -6.62 16.01 -1.94
CA ARG A 434 -6.13 15.24 -0.79
C ARG A 434 -5.08 16.01 -0.01
N GLY A 435 -4.10 16.60 -0.72
CA GLY A 435 -3.05 17.38 -0.08
C GLY A 435 -3.60 18.62 0.62
N LEU A 436 -4.55 19.32 0.01
CA LEU A 436 -5.24 20.46 0.62
C LEU A 436 -5.98 20.04 1.90
N ALA A 437 -6.78 18.98 1.84
CA ALA A 437 -7.51 18.46 2.99
C ALA A 437 -6.55 18.03 4.12
N ASN A 438 -5.51 17.25 3.81
CA ASN A 438 -4.51 16.81 4.79
C ASN A 438 -3.73 17.99 5.38
N GLY A 439 -3.36 18.97 4.55
CA GLY A 439 -2.66 20.18 4.98
C GLY A 439 -3.48 21.05 5.91
N LEU A 440 -4.74 21.34 5.56
CA LEU A 440 -5.66 22.10 6.42
C LEU A 440 -5.90 21.37 7.74
N ARG A 441 -6.05 20.05 7.70
CA ARG A 441 -6.24 19.26 8.92
C ARG A 441 -4.99 19.27 9.80
N ALA A 442 -3.83 19.05 9.22
CA ALA A 442 -2.54 19.06 9.94
C ALA A 442 -2.19 20.43 10.53
N HIS A 443 -2.63 21.51 9.88
CA HIS A 443 -2.45 22.87 10.40
C HIS A 443 -3.37 23.19 11.58
N SER A 444 -4.54 22.53 11.65
CA SER A 444 -5.47 22.69 12.79
C SER A 444 -5.07 21.78 13.93
N ASP A 445 -5.19 22.24 15.19
CA ASP A 445 -4.92 21.41 16.37
C ASP A 445 -6.04 20.38 16.66
N ARG A 446 -7.14 20.37 15.89
CA ARG A 446 -8.32 19.53 16.13
C ARG A 446 -8.00 18.03 16.17
N TRP A 447 -7.11 17.56 15.31
CA TRP A 447 -6.72 16.15 15.26
C TRP A 447 -5.85 15.75 16.47
N ILE A 448 -5.02 16.67 16.97
CA ILE A 448 -4.20 16.47 18.17
C ILE A 448 -5.11 16.40 19.41
N ILE A 449 -6.03 17.35 19.55
CA ILE A 449 -7.00 17.39 20.65
C ILE A 449 -7.83 16.11 20.66
N LYS A 450 -8.36 15.68 19.50
CA LYS A 450 -9.14 14.44 19.37
C LYS A 450 -8.33 13.20 19.74
N ALA A 451 -7.04 13.14 19.32
CA ALA A 451 -6.18 11.99 19.55
C ALA A 451 -5.68 11.89 21.01
N THR A 452 -5.68 13.00 21.76
CA THR A 452 -5.22 13.08 23.18
C THR A 452 -6.39 13.15 24.17
N ALA A 453 -7.63 13.23 23.67
CA ALA A 453 -8.83 13.16 24.52
C ALA A 453 -8.85 11.85 25.33
N PRO A 454 -9.38 11.89 26.58
CA PRO A 454 -9.37 10.75 27.49
C PRO A 454 -10.20 9.55 26.98
#